data_c1fe57eaff77c48c862f816f8c455465
#
_entry.id   c1fe57eaff77c48c862f816f8c455465
#
_cell.length_a   1.000
_cell.length_b   1.000
_cell.length_c   1.000
_cell.angle_alpha   90.00
_cell.angle_beta   90.00
_cell.angle_gamma   90.00
#
_symmetry.space_group_name_H-M   'P 1'
#
loop_
_entity.id
_entity.type
_entity.pdbx_description
1 polymer ?
#
loop_
_entity_poly.entity_id
_entity_poly.type
_entity_poly.pdbx_seq_one_letter_code
_entity_poly.pdbx_strand_id
1 'polypeptide(L)'
;MAVNNEIGSIQPLETVYRAIAAAGAPALFHVDAVQAFMKMPLLPKKFGIDLMTVSGHKINAPKGCGALYIRKGARILPLHFGGLQEKKIRPGTEPSPAVCAMGAAVEEHKDIKGQTEYIRGLNTYCREKLAELDGVVINSDENCLPYIINFSLPGLRSETVLHFLAERNIFVSSGSACAKGHKSHVLTALGLPADLTDSAIRISFSSENTKNDIDILINSLKIGISTLARKR
;
A
#
# COMPACT_ATOMS: atom_id res chain seq x y z
N MET A 1 -6.29 5.71 7.44
CA MET A 1 -4.97 5.32 6.87
C MET A 1 -4.31 6.51 6.21
N ALA A 2 -2.98 6.55 6.14
CA ALA A 2 -2.25 7.61 5.44
C ALA A 2 -2.24 7.41 3.92
N VAL A 3 -2.12 6.17 3.47
CA VAL A 3 -2.10 5.78 2.07
C VAL A 3 -2.98 4.56 1.88
N ASN A 4 -3.82 4.59 0.85
CA ASN A 4 -4.65 3.44 0.50
C ASN A 4 -3.80 2.33 -0.12
N ASN A 5 -4.02 1.10 0.32
CA ASN A 5 -3.23 -0.07 -0.10
C ASN A 5 -3.60 -0.65 -1.46
N GLU A 6 -4.71 -0.24 -2.06
CA GLU A 6 -5.18 -0.74 -3.36
C GLU A 6 -4.84 0.21 -4.50
N ILE A 7 -5.06 1.51 -4.32
CA ILE A 7 -4.91 2.53 -5.36
C ILE A 7 -3.77 3.52 -5.09
N GLY A 8 -3.14 3.45 -3.91
CA GLY A 8 -2.03 4.34 -3.55
C GLY A 8 -2.44 5.77 -3.19
N SER A 9 -3.74 6.11 -3.10
CA SER A 9 -4.17 7.47 -2.77
C SER A 9 -3.63 7.92 -1.42
N ILE A 10 -3.03 9.12 -1.39
CA ILE A 10 -2.48 9.75 -0.19
C ILE A 10 -3.59 10.58 0.47
N GLN A 11 -3.83 10.35 1.76
CA GLN A 11 -4.87 11.05 2.50
C GLN A 11 -4.37 12.38 3.05
N PRO A 12 -5.21 13.42 3.10
CA PRO A 12 -4.85 14.76 3.51
C PRO A 12 -4.80 14.88 5.05
N LEU A 13 -3.78 14.26 5.68
CA LEU A 13 -3.67 14.15 7.15
C LEU A 13 -3.73 15.49 7.87
N GLU A 14 -3.10 16.54 7.30
CA GLU A 14 -3.11 17.88 7.88
C GLU A 14 -4.52 18.50 7.87
N THR A 15 -5.28 18.28 6.79
CA THR A 15 -6.68 18.74 6.69
C THR A 15 -7.57 18.04 7.71
N VAL A 16 -7.39 16.71 7.87
CA VAL A 16 -8.13 15.93 8.88
C VAL A 16 -7.82 16.45 10.29
N TYR A 17 -6.55 16.68 10.62
CA TYR A 17 -6.15 17.23 11.90
C TYR A 17 -6.80 18.61 12.16
N ARG A 18 -6.74 19.51 11.17
CA ARG A 18 -7.36 20.83 11.27
C ARG A 18 -8.87 20.76 11.49
N ALA A 19 -9.55 19.82 10.82
CA ALA A 19 -10.99 19.62 10.98
C ALA A 19 -11.33 19.13 12.40
N ILE A 20 -10.56 18.17 12.95
CA ILE A 20 -10.72 17.70 14.33
C ILE A 20 -10.52 18.86 15.33
N ALA A 21 -9.47 19.64 15.15
CA ALA A 21 -9.16 20.78 16.00
C ALA A 21 -10.24 21.87 15.93
N ALA A 22 -10.71 22.21 14.72
CA ALA A 22 -11.76 23.20 14.51
C ALA A 22 -13.11 22.79 15.12
N ALA A 23 -13.41 21.50 15.10
CA ALA A 23 -14.61 20.94 15.72
C ALA A 23 -14.54 20.90 17.26
N GLY A 24 -13.36 21.17 17.87
CA GLY A 24 -13.15 21.01 19.31
C GLY A 24 -13.38 19.57 19.80
N ALA A 25 -13.27 18.60 18.91
CA ALA A 25 -13.60 17.21 19.21
C ALA A 25 -12.54 16.60 20.16
N PRO A 26 -12.96 15.90 21.24
CA PRO A 26 -12.03 15.25 22.18
C PRO A 26 -11.49 13.92 21.61
N ALA A 27 -11.28 13.85 20.30
CA ALA A 27 -10.85 12.65 19.60
C ALA A 27 -9.33 12.58 19.51
N LEU A 28 -8.75 11.40 19.68
CA LEU A 28 -7.38 11.11 19.33
C LEU A 28 -7.29 10.83 17.83
N PHE A 29 -6.31 11.43 17.16
CA PHE A 29 -6.04 11.19 15.75
C PHE A 29 -5.08 10.01 15.57
N HIS A 30 -5.63 8.84 15.27
CA HIS A 30 -4.87 7.63 14.96
C HIS A 30 -4.74 7.45 13.45
N VAL A 31 -3.51 7.27 12.98
CA VAL A 31 -3.18 7.05 11.57
C VAL A 31 -2.58 5.67 11.36
N ASP A 32 -3.22 4.85 10.56
CA ASP A 32 -2.57 3.68 9.96
C ASP A 32 -1.61 4.18 8.86
N ALA A 33 -0.31 4.05 9.13
CA ALA A 33 0.76 4.47 8.23
C ALA A 33 1.49 3.28 7.58
N VAL A 34 0.91 2.08 7.61
CA VAL A 34 1.53 0.84 7.12
C VAL A 34 2.01 0.96 5.67
N GLN A 35 1.26 1.63 4.81
CA GLN A 35 1.65 1.82 3.40
C GLN A 35 2.53 3.07 3.17
N ALA A 36 2.60 3.98 4.13
CA ALA A 36 3.30 5.26 4.00
C ALA A 36 4.68 5.28 4.66
N PHE A 37 4.89 4.45 5.70
CA PHE A 37 6.12 4.41 6.49
C PHE A 37 7.32 4.08 5.61
N MET A 38 8.39 4.88 5.72
CA MET A 38 9.63 4.83 4.92
C MET A 38 9.44 4.96 3.39
N LYS A 39 8.24 5.40 2.93
CA LYS A 39 7.94 5.64 1.51
C LYS A 39 7.56 7.09 1.23
N MET A 40 7.19 7.83 2.25
CA MET A 40 6.96 9.27 2.20
C MET A 40 7.29 9.90 3.55
N PRO A 41 7.57 11.22 3.59
CA PRO A 41 7.79 11.91 4.86
C PRO A 41 6.55 11.85 5.74
N LEU A 42 6.68 11.26 6.93
CA LEU A 42 5.66 11.25 7.96
C LEU A 42 6.18 12.03 9.17
N LEU A 43 5.55 13.15 9.47
CA LEU A 43 5.93 14.06 10.55
C LEU A 43 4.79 14.12 11.59
N PRO A 44 4.73 13.19 12.58
CA PRO A 44 3.58 13.09 13.48
C PRO A 44 3.23 14.40 14.18
N LYS A 45 4.24 15.17 14.61
CA LYS A 45 4.01 16.48 15.26
C LYS A 45 3.39 17.50 14.30
N LYS A 46 3.84 17.55 13.03
CA LYS A 46 3.32 18.48 12.02
C LYS A 46 1.88 18.15 11.66
N PHE A 47 1.56 16.86 11.54
CA PHE A 47 0.23 16.39 11.15
C PHE A 47 -0.71 16.20 12.35
N GLY A 48 -0.29 16.57 13.58
CA GLY A 48 -1.10 16.43 14.78
C GLY A 48 -1.50 15.00 15.12
N ILE A 49 -0.68 14.02 14.73
CA ILE A 49 -0.96 12.60 14.93
C ILE A 49 -0.72 12.23 16.40
N ASP A 50 -1.73 11.67 17.05
CA ASP A 50 -1.64 11.16 18.41
C ASP A 50 -1.12 9.73 18.47
N LEU A 51 -1.56 8.89 17.53
CA LEU A 51 -1.19 7.48 17.41
C LEU A 51 -0.87 7.17 15.96
N MET A 52 0.19 6.39 15.72
CA MET A 52 0.52 5.95 14.37
C MET A 52 0.99 4.50 14.36
N THR A 53 0.34 3.68 13.55
CA THR A 53 0.68 2.27 13.38
C THR A 53 1.54 2.06 12.14
N VAL A 54 2.61 1.28 12.26
CA VAL A 54 3.48 0.86 11.16
C VAL A 54 3.74 -0.64 11.22
N SER A 55 4.11 -1.24 10.08
CA SER A 55 4.39 -2.67 9.98
C SER A 55 5.69 -2.93 9.24
N GLY A 56 6.57 -3.74 9.83
CA GLY A 56 7.91 -4.03 9.32
C GLY A 56 7.91 -4.72 7.94
N HIS A 57 6.96 -5.64 7.70
CA HIS A 57 6.91 -6.39 6.44
C HIS A 57 6.60 -5.53 5.20
N LYS A 58 6.25 -4.26 5.37
CA LYS A 58 6.05 -3.30 4.26
C LYS A 58 7.32 -2.53 3.88
N ILE A 59 8.38 -2.73 4.66
CA ILE A 59 9.72 -2.19 4.44
C ILE A 59 10.78 -3.30 4.47
N ASN A 60 10.44 -4.49 3.98
CA ASN A 60 11.31 -5.66 3.86
C ASN A 60 11.81 -6.28 5.18
N ALA A 61 11.25 -5.88 6.34
CA ALA A 61 11.49 -6.58 7.60
C ALA A 61 10.64 -7.87 7.70
N PRO A 62 10.96 -8.78 8.62
CA PRO A 62 10.17 -9.99 8.86
C PRO A 62 8.71 -9.70 9.21
N LYS A 63 7.82 -10.62 8.85
CA LYS A 63 6.42 -10.58 9.27
C LYS A 63 6.29 -10.73 10.80
N GLY A 64 5.21 -10.17 11.37
CA GLY A 64 4.92 -10.26 12.80
C GLY A 64 5.56 -9.19 13.66
N CYS A 65 6.29 -8.23 13.06
CA CYS A 65 6.85 -7.06 13.75
C CYS A 65 6.25 -5.76 13.20
N GLY A 66 5.99 -4.84 14.10
CA GLY A 66 5.49 -3.49 13.80
C GLY A 66 5.70 -2.57 15.00
N ALA A 67 5.34 -1.31 14.88
CA ALA A 67 5.43 -0.34 15.95
C ALA A 67 4.18 0.54 16.04
N LEU A 68 3.88 0.98 17.26
CA LEU A 68 2.87 1.98 17.55
C LEU A 68 3.56 3.24 18.11
N TYR A 69 3.53 4.34 17.36
CA TYR A 69 3.87 5.64 17.91
C TYR A 69 2.71 6.15 18.77
N ILE A 70 3.05 6.64 19.97
CA ILE A 70 2.10 7.26 20.90
C ILE A 70 2.65 8.64 21.26
N ARG A 71 1.90 9.69 20.97
CA ARG A 71 2.26 11.07 21.34
C ARG A 71 2.36 11.17 22.87
N LYS A 72 3.39 11.87 23.35
CA LYS A 72 3.54 12.13 24.79
C LYS A 72 2.27 12.80 25.34
N GLY A 73 1.68 12.19 26.35
CA GLY A 73 0.43 12.65 26.98
C GLY A 73 -0.85 12.03 26.40
N ALA A 74 -0.79 11.35 25.26
CA ALA A 74 -1.93 10.55 24.80
C ALA A 74 -2.09 9.33 25.72
N ARG A 75 -3.31 9.06 26.17
CA ARG A 75 -3.64 7.95 27.06
C ARG A 75 -4.34 6.86 26.26
N ILE A 76 -3.80 5.65 26.31
CA ILE A 76 -4.44 4.45 25.77
C ILE A 76 -4.50 3.39 26.86
N LEU A 77 -5.50 2.53 26.79
CA LEU A 77 -5.62 1.38 27.67
C LEU A 77 -5.00 0.16 26.97
N PRO A 78 -4.26 -0.69 27.70
CA PRO A 78 -3.78 -1.95 27.16
C PRO A 78 -4.95 -2.87 26.83
N LEU A 79 -4.86 -3.60 25.71
CA LEU A 79 -5.85 -4.64 25.36
C LEU A 79 -5.58 -5.96 26.11
N HIS A 80 -4.33 -6.18 26.52
CA HIS A 80 -3.90 -7.38 27.26
C HIS A 80 -3.18 -6.95 28.52
N PHE A 81 -3.39 -7.70 29.58
CA PHE A 81 -2.77 -7.45 30.89
C PHE A 81 -1.75 -8.53 31.19
N GLY A 82 -0.66 -8.18 31.87
CA GLY A 82 0.42 -9.11 32.22
C GLY A 82 1.68 -8.39 32.69
N GLY A 83 2.83 -8.73 32.10
CA GLY A 83 4.14 -8.17 32.44
C GLY A 83 4.30 -6.68 32.15
N LEU A 84 5.49 -6.17 32.42
CA LEU A 84 5.80 -4.73 32.32
C LEU A 84 6.31 -4.30 30.94
N GLN A 85 6.40 -5.22 30.00
CA GLN A 85 6.94 -5.00 28.66
C GLN A 85 6.17 -3.88 27.95
N GLU A 86 6.84 -3.20 27.01
CA GLU A 86 6.29 -2.09 26.24
C GLU A 86 5.54 -1.06 27.13
N LYS A 87 6.13 -0.71 28.27
CA LYS A 87 5.57 0.24 29.24
C LYS A 87 4.17 -0.18 29.75
N LYS A 88 3.94 -1.46 29.93
CA LYS A 88 2.66 -2.09 30.34
C LYS A 88 1.54 -1.98 29.29
N ILE A 89 1.83 -1.56 28.07
CA ILE A 89 0.84 -1.43 27.00
C ILE A 89 0.65 -2.76 26.27
N ARG A 90 1.74 -3.51 26.07
CA ARG A 90 1.72 -4.80 25.40
C ARG A 90 2.63 -5.78 26.15
N PRO A 91 2.06 -6.66 26.98
CA PRO A 91 2.83 -7.68 27.73
C PRO A 91 3.35 -8.80 26.80
N GLY A 92 4.34 -9.53 27.28
CA GLY A 92 5.00 -10.64 26.59
C GLY A 92 6.44 -10.30 26.21
N THR A 93 7.28 -11.33 26.15
CA THR A 93 8.70 -11.20 25.79
C THR A 93 8.84 -10.56 24.42
N GLU A 94 9.70 -9.57 24.33
CA GLU A 94 9.95 -8.83 23.09
C GLU A 94 10.64 -9.75 22.06
N PRO A 95 10.14 -9.81 20.80
CA PRO A 95 10.75 -10.59 19.73
C PRO A 95 12.01 -9.89 19.20
N SER A 96 13.07 -9.86 20.00
CA SER A 96 14.30 -9.08 19.73
C SER A 96 14.87 -9.29 18.33
N PRO A 97 14.94 -10.52 17.75
CA PRO A 97 15.42 -10.69 16.38
C PRO A 97 14.57 -9.93 15.34
N ALA A 98 13.24 -9.95 15.48
CA ALA A 98 12.34 -9.25 14.56
C ALA A 98 12.41 -7.73 14.73
N VAL A 99 12.59 -7.25 15.96
CA VAL A 99 12.77 -5.82 16.28
C VAL A 99 14.09 -5.31 15.68
N CYS A 100 15.19 -6.04 15.86
CA CYS A 100 16.50 -5.70 15.28
C CYS A 100 16.43 -5.69 13.73
N ALA A 101 15.80 -6.69 13.13
CA ALA A 101 15.61 -6.76 11.68
C ALA A 101 14.75 -5.59 11.15
N MET A 102 13.72 -5.16 11.90
CA MET A 102 12.96 -3.96 11.55
C MET A 102 13.82 -2.69 11.64
N GLY A 103 14.69 -2.59 12.64
CA GLY A 103 15.67 -1.49 12.77
C GLY A 103 16.61 -1.43 11.57
N ALA A 104 17.17 -2.57 11.14
CA ALA A 104 18.03 -2.67 9.95
C ALA A 104 17.27 -2.23 8.68
N ALA A 105 16.03 -2.69 8.51
CA ALA A 105 15.20 -2.29 7.38
C ALA A 105 14.92 -0.77 7.36
N VAL A 106 14.72 -0.14 8.51
CA VAL A 106 14.57 1.34 8.60
C VAL A 106 15.84 2.05 8.14
N GLU A 107 17.02 1.56 8.55
CA GLU A 107 18.31 2.13 8.12
C GLU A 107 18.53 2.00 6.61
N GLU A 108 18.14 0.87 6.03
CA GLU A 108 18.23 0.64 4.58
C GLU A 108 17.32 1.60 3.77
N HIS A 109 16.15 1.96 4.33
CA HIS A 109 15.19 2.85 3.69
C HIS A 109 15.32 4.32 4.11
N LYS A 110 16.42 4.74 4.76
CA LYS A 110 16.58 6.12 5.27
C LYS A 110 16.59 7.20 4.19
N ASP A 111 17.04 6.89 2.98
CA ASP A 111 16.93 7.81 1.83
C ASP A 111 15.53 7.72 1.19
N ILE A 112 14.52 8.15 1.94
CA ILE A 112 13.12 8.15 1.48
C ILE A 112 12.98 8.94 0.17
N LYS A 113 13.67 10.07 0.04
CA LYS A 113 13.53 10.97 -1.12
C LYS A 113 14.11 10.31 -2.37
N GLY A 114 15.34 9.82 -2.33
CA GLY A 114 15.99 9.21 -3.48
C GLY A 114 15.27 7.93 -3.93
N GLN A 115 14.90 7.07 -2.98
CA GLN A 115 14.13 5.86 -3.30
C GLN A 115 12.76 6.17 -3.92
N THR A 116 12.03 7.14 -3.35
CA THR A 116 10.70 7.50 -3.90
C THR A 116 10.82 8.12 -5.28
N GLU A 117 11.86 8.89 -5.56
CA GLU A 117 12.08 9.46 -6.90
C GLU A 117 12.42 8.38 -7.93
N TYR A 118 13.27 7.41 -7.57
CA TYR A 118 13.54 6.25 -8.40
C TYR A 118 12.25 5.49 -8.75
N ILE A 119 11.45 5.16 -7.72
CA ILE A 119 10.17 4.46 -7.90
C ILE A 119 9.18 5.29 -8.73
N ARG A 120 9.18 6.62 -8.58
CA ARG A 120 8.37 7.52 -9.41
C ARG A 120 8.74 7.39 -10.89
N GLY A 121 10.02 7.31 -11.21
CA GLY A 121 10.48 7.05 -12.57
C GLY A 121 9.97 5.72 -13.14
N LEU A 122 9.99 4.64 -12.34
CA LEU A 122 9.42 3.34 -12.72
C LEU A 122 7.90 3.40 -12.88
N ASN A 123 7.21 4.08 -11.96
CA ASN A 123 5.75 4.24 -12.02
C ASN A 123 5.33 4.98 -13.29
N THR A 124 5.97 6.10 -13.60
CA THR A 124 5.71 6.88 -14.82
C THR A 124 5.91 6.01 -16.07
N TYR A 125 7.06 5.33 -16.16
CA TYR A 125 7.34 4.44 -17.28
C TYR A 125 6.30 3.31 -17.41
N CYS A 126 5.88 2.72 -16.30
CA CYS A 126 4.86 1.68 -16.32
C CYS A 126 3.49 2.23 -16.78
N ARG A 127 3.10 3.42 -16.35
CA ARG A 127 1.85 4.08 -16.80
C ARG A 127 1.87 4.36 -18.31
N GLU A 128 2.98 4.88 -18.83
CA GLU A 128 3.17 5.10 -20.27
C GLU A 128 2.97 3.80 -21.05
N LYS A 129 3.62 2.70 -20.59
CA LYS A 129 3.51 1.40 -21.22
C LYS A 129 2.13 0.74 -21.07
N LEU A 130 1.45 0.93 -19.95
CA LEU A 130 0.06 0.48 -19.78
C LEU A 130 -0.91 1.23 -20.70
N ALA A 131 -0.69 2.53 -20.92
CA ALA A 131 -1.51 3.34 -21.81
C ALA A 131 -1.38 2.95 -23.29
N GLU A 132 -0.30 2.26 -23.68
CA GLU A 132 -0.13 1.68 -25.04
C GLU A 132 -1.01 0.43 -25.26
N LEU A 133 -1.59 -0.16 -24.20
CA LEU A 133 -2.39 -1.38 -24.28
C LEU A 133 -3.88 -1.05 -24.50
N ASP A 134 -4.48 -1.65 -25.53
CA ASP A 134 -5.88 -1.43 -25.85
C ASP A 134 -6.82 -1.84 -24.70
N GLY A 135 -7.70 -0.93 -24.32
CA GLY A 135 -8.75 -1.14 -23.34
C GLY A 135 -8.28 -1.16 -21.88
N VAL A 136 -7.02 -0.89 -21.60
CA VAL A 136 -6.53 -0.73 -20.21
C VAL A 136 -7.03 0.57 -19.62
N VAL A 137 -7.53 0.52 -18.39
CA VAL A 137 -7.96 1.69 -17.62
C VAL A 137 -7.11 1.80 -16.35
N ILE A 138 -6.37 2.88 -16.19
CA ILE A 138 -5.58 3.13 -14.97
C ILE A 138 -6.50 3.77 -13.92
N ASN A 139 -6.65 3.11 -12.76
CA ASN A 139 -7.53 3.53 -11.68
C ASN A 139 -6.84 4.42 -10.64
N SER A 140 -5.50 4.32 -10.53
CA SER A 140 -4.72 5.14 -9.61
C SER A 140 -4.47 6.52 -10.19
N ASP A 141 -4.76 7.57 -9.41
CA ASP A 141 -4.41 8.96 -9.77
C ASP A 141 -2.89 9.15 -9.90
N GLU A 142 -2.46 10.16 -10.67
CA GLU A 142 -1.03 10.46 -10.87
C GLU A 142 -0.35 10.96 -9.60
N ASN A 143 -1.10 11.59 -8.69
CA ASN A 143 -0.61 12.10 -7.40
C ASN A 143 -0.61 11.04 -6.29
N CYS A 144 -0.91 9.78 -6.61
CA CYS A 144 -0.81 8.66 -5.67
C CYS A 144 0.64 8.38 -5.25
N LEU A 145 0.81 7.66 -4.15
CA LEU A 145 2.12 7.15 -3.75
C LEU A 145 2.68 6.27 -4.88
N PRO A 146 3.87 6.56 -5.45
CA PRO A 146 4.35 5.92 -6.68
C PRO A 146 4.65 4.42 -6.54
N TYR A 147 4.67 3.89 -5.35
CA TYR A 147 4.88 2.46 -5.07
C TYR A 147 3.70 1.57 -5.51
N ILE A 148 2.56 2.15 -5.91
CA ILE A 148 1.34 1.41 -6.25
C ILE A 148 0.75 1.96 -7.54
N ILE A 149 0.41 1.04 -8.47
CA ILE A 149 -0.49 1.32 -9.61
C ILE A 149 -1.63 0.32 -9.54
N ASN A 150 -2.84 0.80 -9.65
CA ASN A 150 -4.03 -0.01 -9.88
C ASN A 150 -4.56 0.28 -11.28
N PHE A 151 -4.84 -0.76 -12.04
CA PHE A 151 -5.41 -0.66 -13.37
C PHE A 151 -6.38 -1.81 -13.61
N SER A 152 -7.27 -1.66 -14.57
CA SER A 152 -8.27 -2.67 -14.95
C SER A 152 -8.09 -3.11 -16.41
N LEU A 153 -8.43 -4.36 -16.67
CA LEU A 153 -8.47 -5.00 -18.00
C LEU A 153 -9.92 -5.42 -18.31
N PRO A 154 -10.78 -4.51 -18.77
CA PRO A 154 -12.20 -4.80 -19.00
C PRO A 154 -12.41 -6.05 -19.85
N GLY A 155 -13.34 -6.90 -19.42
CA GLY A 155 -13.63 -8.18 -20.07
C GLY A 155 -12.75 -9.35 -19.62
N LEU A 156 -11.68 -9.11 -18.84
CA LEU A 156 -10.85 -10.17 -18.23
C LEU A 156 -11.08 -10.22 -16.72
N ARG A 157 -11.20 -11.42 -16.15
CA ARG A 157 -11.22 -11.55 -14.69
C ARG A 157 -9.83 -11.36 -14.12
N SER A 158 -9.68 -10.55 -13.07
CA SER A 158 -8.41 -10.32 -12.40
C SER A 158 -7.72 -11.62 -11.98
N GLU A 159 -8.46 -12.59 -11.42
CA GLU A 159 -7.91 -13.90 -11.02
C GLU A 159 -7.29 -14.66 -12.20
N THR A 160 -7.96 -14.66 -13.38
CA THR A 160 -7.43 -15.31 -14.59
C THR A 160 -6.11 -14.67 -15.02
N VAL A 161 -6.04 -13.33 -14.98
CA VAL A 161 -4.83 -12.60 -15.33
C VAL A 161 -3.72 -12.84 -14.29
N LEU A 162 -4.05 -12.91 -13.00
CA LEU A 162 -3.08 -13.23 -11.95
C LEU A 162 -2.44 -14.60 -12.18
N HIS A 163 -3.23 -15.64 -12.44
CA HIS A 163 -2.72 -16.99 -12.71
C HIS A 163 -1.84 -17.01 -13.96
N PHE A 164 -2.31 -16.39 -15.04
CA PHE A 164 -1.55 -16.28 -16.28
C PHE A 164 -0.18 -15.59 -16.11
N LEU A 165 -0.11 -14.54 -15.30
CA LEU A 165 1.13 -13.84 -14.97
C LEU A 165 2.01 -14.67 -14.03
N ALA A 166 1.43 -15.35 -13.05
CA ALA A 166 2.15 -16.20 -12.09
C ALA A 166 2.87 -17.37 -12.79
N GLU A 167 2.27 -17.98 -13.83
CA GLU A 167 2.92 -18.99 -14.68
C GLU A 167 4.17 -18.47 -15.40
N ARG A 168 4.32 -17.16 -15.49
CA ARG A 168 5.46 -16.43 -16.07
C ARG A 168 6.38 -15.81 -15.03
N ASN A 169 6.25 -16.23 -13.77
CA ASN A 169 6.99 -15.68 -12.62
C ASN A 169 6.77 -14.17 -12.40
N ILE A 170 5.60 -13.65 -12.79
CA ILE A 170 5.21 -12.26 -12.56
C ILE A 170 4.12 -12.24 -11.49
N PHE A 171 4.44 -11.69 -10.32
CA PHE A 171 3.54 -11.68 -9.17
C PHE A 171 2.93 -10.30 -8.96
N VAL A 172 1.65 -10.17 -9.24
CA VAL A 172 0.82 -8.99 -9.00
C VAL A 172 -0.32 -9.34 -8.04
N SER A 173 -1.15 -8.38 -7.66
CA SER A 173 -2.30 -8.64 -6.81
C SER A 173 -3.59 -8.17 -7.47
N SER A 174 -4.70 -8.86 -7.23
CA SER A 174 -6.01 -8.28 -7.45
C SER A 174 -6.32 -7.26 -6.35
N GLY A 175 -7.13 -6.23 -6.62
CA GLY A 175 -7.54 -5.24 -5.63
C GLY A 175 -8.17 -5.85 -4.38
N SER A 176 -8.72 -7.07 -4.49
CA SER A 176 -9.39 -7.82 -3.43
C SER A 176 -8.54 -8.92 -2.79
N ALA A 177 -7.22 -8.84 -2.80
CA ALA A 177 -6.33 -9.90 -2.28
C ALA A 177 -6.64 -10.35 -0.84
N CYS A 178 -7.29 -9.52 -0.02
CA CYS A 178 -7.79 -9.87 1.31
C CYS A 178 -9.23 -10.40 1.34
N ALA A 179 -9.98 -10.29 0.25
CA ALA A 179 -11.41 -10.55 0.22
C ALA A 179 -11.74 -11.71 -0.75
N LYS A 180 -11.16 -12.90 -0.53
CA LYS A 180 -11.43 -14.14 -1.29
C LYS A 180 -12.78 -14.11 -2.03
N GLY A 181 -12.81 -13.67 -3.31
CA GLY A 181 -14.00 -13.65 -4.15
C GLY A 181 -14.98 -12.48 -3.93
N HIS A 182 -14.68 -11.51 -3.06
CA HIS A 182 -15.50 -10.30 -2.89
C HIS A 182 -14.95 -9.13 -3.71
N LYS A 183 -15.85 -8.31 -4.24
CA LYS A 183 -15.48 -7.06 -4.94
C LYS A 183 -14.76 -6.12 -4.00
N SER A 184 -13.77 -5.39 -4.51
CA SER A 184 -13.07 -4.35 -3.75
C SER A 184 -14.05 -3.26 -3.32
N HIS A 185 -14.19 -3.06 -2.01
CA HIS A 185 -14.98 -1.98 -1.45
C HIS A 185 -14.36 -0.60 -1.77
N VAL A 186 -13.03 -0.53 -1.94
CA VAL A 186 -12.31 0.69 -2.31
C VAL A 186 -12.69 1.14 -3.71
N LEU A 187 -12.59 0.23 -4.69
CA LEU A 187 -12.93 0.53 -6.09
C LEU A 187 -14.42 0.80 -6.26
N THR A 188 -15.26 0.11 -5.49
CA THR A 188 -16.71 0.38 -5.44
C THR A 188 -17.01 1.78 -4.88
N ALA A 189 -16.30 2.17 -3.80
CA ALA A 189 -16.45 3.50 -3.20
C ALA A 189 -15.95 4.64 -4.12
N LEU A 190 -15.03 4.34 -5.05
CA LEU A 190 -14.63 5.26 -6.12
C LEU A 190 -15.68 5.39 -7.23
N GLY A 191 -16.75 4.62 -7.18
CA GLY A 191 -17.80 4.62 -8.22
C GLY A 191 -17.40 3.90 -9.50
N LEU A 192 -16.38 3.04 -9.47
CA LEU A 192 -15.97 2.29 -10.66
C LEU A 192 -17.04 1.25 -11.04
N PRO A 193 -17.35 1.10 -12.34
CA PRO A 193 -18.23 0.05 -12.85
C PRO A 193 -17.78 -1.35 -12.41
N ALA A 194 -18.73 -2.27 -12.32
CA ALA A 194 -18.47 -3.64 -11.87
C ALA A 194 -17.42 -4.36 -12.73
N ASP A 195 -17.38 -4.12 -14.03
CA ASP A 195 -16.42 -4.70 -14.96
C ASP A 195 -14.99 -4.23 -14.67
N LEU A 196 -14.79 -2.93 -14.39
CA LEU A 196 -13.49 -2.40 -13.97
C LEU A 196 -13.07 -2.94 -12.60
N THR A 197 -14.02 -3.07 -11.68
CA THR A 197 -13.72 -3.60 -10.33
C THR A 197 -13.31 -5.07 -10.36
N ASP A 198 -13.96 -5.89 -11.21
CA ASP A 198 -13.71 -7.33 -11.33
C ASP A 198 -12.39 -7.65 -12.08
N SER A 199 -11.96 -6.72 -12.92
CA SER A 199 -10.75 -6.84 -13.73
C SER A 199 -9.53 -6.09 -13.15
N ALA A 200 -9.66 -5.53 -11.97
CA ALA A 200 -8.63 -4.68 -11.38
C ALA A 200 -7.40 -5.46 -10.90
N ILE A 201 -6.23 -4.95 -11.27
CA ILE A 201 -4.92 -5.49 -10.90
C ILE A 201 -4.10 -4.39 -10.25
N ARG A 202 -3.39 -4.75 -9.17
CA ARG A 202 -2.46 -3.87 -8.49
C ARG A 202 -1.02 -4.31 -8.73
N ILE A 203 -0.22 -3.40 -9.27
CA ILE A 203 1.24 -3.49 -9.29
C ILE A 203 1.78 -2.82 -8.03
N SER A 204 2.80 -3.41 -7.43
CA SER A 204 3.54 -2.82 -6.31
C SER A 204 5.03 -2.82 -6.65
N PHE A 205 5.67 -1.66 -6.48
CA PHE A 205 7.10 -1.48 -6.78
C PHE A 205 7.96 -1.54 -5.52
N SER A 206 9.19 -1.99 -5.72
CA SER A 206 10.29 -1.91 -4.75
C SER A 206 11.52 -1.28 -5.41
N SER A 207 12.54 -0.94 -4.60
CA SER A 207 13.83 -0.43 -5.09
C SER A 207 14.61 -1.44 -5.95
N GLU A 208 14.25 -2.72 -5.90
CA GLU A 208 14.87 -3.80 -6.68
C GLU A 208 14.31 -3.93 -8.09
N ASN A 209 13.12 -3.34 -8.34
CA ASN A 209 12.53 -3.40 -9.68
C ASN A 209 13.26 -2.52 -10.68
N THR A 210 13.22 -2.94 -11.94
CA THR A 210 13.86 -2.27 -13.08
C THR A 210 12.83 -2.00 -14.19
N LYS A 211 13.22 -1.19 -15.18
CA LYS A 211 12.40 -1.01 -16.39
C LYS A 211 12.22 -2.32 -17.16
N ASN A 212 13.22 -3.22 -17.14
CA ASN A 212 13.11 -4.52 -17.79
C ASN A 212 11.98 -5.39 -17.20
N ASP A 213 11.77 -5.34 -15.86
CA ASP A 213 10.67 -6.06 -15.22
C ASP A 213 9.31 -5.53 -15.72
N ILE A 214 9.22 -4.22 -15.93
CA ILE A 214 8.03 -3.59 -16.50
C ILE A 214 7.81 -4.05 -17.93
N ASP A 215 8.86 -4.08 -18.76
CA ASP A 215 8.76 -4.54 -20.16
C ASP A 215 8.30 -6.00 -20.24
N ILE A 216 8.82 -6.87 -19.36
CA ILE A 216 8.39 -8.28 -19.25
C ILE A 216 6.90 -8.36 -18.85
N LEU A 217 6.45 -7.57 -17.88
CA LEU A 217 5.05 -7.50 -17.49
C LEU A 217 4.17 -7.04 -18.66
N ILE A 218 4.52 -5.95 -19.33
CA ILE A 218 3.75 -5.39 -20.45
C ILE A 218 3.65 -6.36 -21.61
N ASN A 219 4.74 -7.02 -21.99
CA ASN A 219 4.74 -8.05 -23.03
C ASN A 219 3.85 -9.24 -22.65
N SER A 220 3.88 -9.66 -21.39
CA SER A 220 3.00 -10.72 -20.89
C SER A 220 1.53 -10.29 -20.90
N LEU A 221 1.22 -9.04 -20.54
CA LEU A 221 -0.14 -8.51 -20.61
C LEU A 221 -0.65 -8.44 -22.06
N LYS A 222 0.18 -8.04 -23.04
CA LYS A 222 -0.17 -8.07 -24.48
C LYS A 222 -0.60 -9.47 -24.92
N ILE A 223 0.16 -10.49 -24.53
CA ILE A 223 -0.16 -11.89 -24.83
C ILE A 223 -1.47 -12.28 -24.11
N GLY A 224 -1.62 -11.97 -22.82
CA GLY A 224 -2.82 -12.26 -22.04
C GLY A 224 -4.08 -11.65 -22.63
N ILE A 225 -4.04 -10.37 -23.02
CA ILE A 225 -5.17 -9.66 -23.65
C ILE A 225 -5.62 -10.34 -24.96
N SER A 226 -4.68 -10.89 -25.72
CA SER A 226 -4.97 -11.54 -27.01
C SER A 226 -5.39 -13.02 -26.87
N THR A 227 -5.02 -13.71 -25.79
CA THR A 227 -5.19 -15.18 -25.67
C THR A 227 -6.19 -15.61 -24.60
N LEU A 228 -6.41 -14.80 -23.57
CA LEU A 228 -7.32 -15.17 -22.49
C LEU A 228 -8.79 -15.00 -22.90
N ALA A 229 -9.62 -15.96 -22.47
CA ALA A 229 -11.05 -15.90 -22.70
C ALA A 229 -11.68 -14.69 -22.00
N ARG A 230 -12.38 -13.86 -22.76
CA ARG A 230 -13.12 -12.72 -22.22
C ARG A 230 -14.41 -13.19 -21.56
N LYS A 231 -14.80 -12.49 -20.50
CA LYS A 231 -16.11 -12.66 -19.86
C LYS A 231 -17.20 -12.27 -20.87
N ARG A 232 -18.12 -13.18 -21.14
CA ARG A 232 -19.35 -12.92 -21.93
C ARG A 232 -20.35 -12.13 -21.12
#